data_d0c1e0ea88e9b45005623c73718ed35d
#
_entry.id   d0c1e0ea88e9b45005623c73718ed35d
#
_cell.length_a   1.000
_cell.length_b   1.000
_cell.length_c   1.000
_cell.angle_alpha   90.00
_cell.angle_beta   90.00
_cell.angle_gamma   90.00
#
_symmetry.space_group_name_H-M   'P 1'
#
loop_
_entity.id
_entity.type
_entity.pdbx_description
1 polymer ?
#
loop_
_entity_poly.entity_id
_entity_poly.type
_entity_poly.pdbx_seq_one_letter_code
_entity_poly.pdbx_strand_id
1 'polypeptide(L)'
;MNLKKIVAAGVAAVCAVSMAACGGSNDSSGVTDLTYDKIKLGETGKDITASIKFYNGRTDMGLDSYPGKNWKSYIADFNKIYPNIKVKAQTDTNYADNALTRLQGGDWGDIMMIPSVDKSELENYFISYGSLDTMQKQVKLASEKAYDGKSYGVATDGQTSGVVYNKAVFKKAGITELPTTPEEFIADLKLIKEKTDAIPLYTNYAAGFTMGAWDAYIGTTATGDTKYMNQKLVHTKAPFKDPGDGTHAYNVYKILYDAVADGLTEEDYSTTDWESSKSMINNGQIATMVLGAWAVTQMQQAGDNADDIGYMPFPISIKGKQYASMGGNYSMGINKKSSKDNQEAAMIFVKWLTEESGYAMNEGGIPIKYGETDLPSIYEDFKDVTMEPDADSLEGEEDLFTEVNSDSELGINSNGNKRVQAIVEHAANKDKSFDDIMKDWNDAWYKAMQDDDAEAKY
;
A
#
# COMPACT_ATOMS: atom_id res chain seq x y z
N MET A 1 11.13 8.74 65.05
CA MET A 1 12.44 8.44 65.69
C MET A 1 13.44 8.33 64.55
N ASN A 2 14.14 9.39 64.23
CA ASN A 2 15.50 9.78 64.60
C ASN A 2 16.47 8.60 64.46
N LEU A 3 17.55 8.63 63.73
CA LEU A 3 18.73 9.53 63.65
C LEU A 3 19.66 8.90 62.55
N LYS A 4 20.36 9.51 61.87
CA LYS A 4 21.43 10.52 61.73
C LYS A 4 22.47 10.07 60.71
N LYS A 5 22.80 11.01 59.85
CA LYS A 5 24.05 11.34 59.15
C LYS A 5 25.33 10.74 59.80
N ILE A 6 26.33 10.41 58.95
CA ILE A 6 27.73 10.85 59.11
C ILE A 6 28.45 10.88 57.75
N VAL A 7 29.26 11.91 57.60
CA VAL A 7 30.11 12.36 56.48
C VAL A 7 31.53 11.90 56.74
N ALA A 8 32.33 11.68 55.66
CA ALA A 8 33.76 12.02 55.54
C ALA A 8 34.30 11.42 54.25
N ALA A 9 34.71 12.11 53.25
CA ALA A 9 35.79 13.04 52.96
C ALA A 9 37.18 12.39 52.81
N GLY A 10 37.76 12.53 51.59
CA GLY A 10 39.17 12.64 51.25
C GLY A 10 39.80 11.35 50.72
N VAL A 11 40.48 11.33 49.61
CA VAL A 11 41.70 12.03 49.20
C VAL A 11 41.92 11.84 47.70
N ALA A 12 42.35 12.88 47.00
CA ALA A 12 42.78 12.90 45.61
C ALA A 12 44.19 12.32 45.47
N ALA A 13 44.47 11.64 44.35
CA ALA A 13 45.81 11.56 43.84
C ALA A 13 45.78 11.51 42.28
N VAL A 14 46.40 12.49 41.70
CA VAL A 14 46.66 12.76 40.31
C VAL A 14 47.67 11.74 39.76
N CYS A 15 47.40 11.16 38.60
CA CYS A 15 48.46 10.78 37.62
C CYS A 15 47.93 11.03 36.23
N ALA A 16 48.37 12.12 35.65
CA ALA A 16 48.26 12.37 34.21
C ALA A 16 49.35 11.57 33.48
N VAL A 17 48.94 10.74 32.52
CA VAL A 17 49.81 10.33 31.41
C VAL A 17 49.01 10.45 30.14
N SER A 18 49.44 11.43 29.35
CA SER A 18 49.03 11.69 27.99
C SER A 18 49.45 10.56 27.06
N MET A 19 48.48 9.99 26.34
CA MET A 19 48.77 9.46 24.98
C MET A 19 47.71 9.94 24.01
N ALA A 20 48.13 10.81 23.14
CA ALA A 20 47.39 11.16 21.95
C ALA A 20 47.31 9.93 21.02
N ALA A 21 46.12 9.46 20.76
CA ALA A 21 45.84 8.62 19.64
C ALA A 21 44.68 9.30 18.91
N CYS A 22 45.00 9.88 17.76
CA CYS A 22 44.04 10.36 16.77
C CYS A 22 43.10 9.22 16.36
N GLY A 23 41.87 9.34 16.70
CA GLY A 23 40.75 8.58 16.18
C GLY A 23 39.58 9.50 16.29
N GLY A 24 39.30 10.31 15.26
CA GLY A 24 38.14 11.19 15.22
C GLY A 24 36.90 10.35 15.12
N SER A 25 36.27 10.07 16.25
CA SER A 25 34.85 9.79 16.29
C SER A 25 34.15 11.14 16.34
N ASN A 26 33.70 11.61 15.19
CA ASN A 26 32.67 12.63 15.15
C ASN A 26 31.40 12.00 15.72
N ASP A 27 31.21 12.15 17.02
CA ASP A 27 29.93 11.94 17.68
C ASP A 27 29.02 13.13 17.31
N SER A 28 28.52 13.12 16.08
CA SER A 28 27.51 14.08 15.62
C SER A 28 26.13 13.58 16.06
N SER A 29 25.84 13.74 17.36
CA SER A 29 24.48 13.59 17.86
C SER A 29 23.61 14.71 17.26
N GLY A 30 22.61 14.36 16.49
CA GLY A 30 21.65 15.30 15.90
C GLY A 30 21.07 14.78 14.58
N VAL A 31 20.08 15.49 14.10
CA VAL A 31 19.46 15.21 12.78
C VAL A 31 20.33 15.85 11.68
N THR A 32 20.49 15.14 10.55
CA THR A 32 21.19 15.67 9.39
C THR A 32 20.46 16.85 8.76
N ASP A 33 21.20 17.77 8.13
CA ASP A 33 20.64 18.86 7.30
C ASP A 33 20.46 18.46 5.83
N LEU A 34 20.88 17.23 5.46
CA LEU A 34 20.68 16.69 4.11
C LEU A 34 19.20 16.40 3.88
N THR A 35 18.68 16.81 2.74
CA THR A 35 17.32 16.51 2.29
C THR A 35 17.35 15.74 0.96
N TYR A 36 16.29 15.01 0.68
CA TYR A 36 16.19 14.12 -0.47
C TYR A 36 16.47 14.81 -1.82
N ASP A 37 15.96 16.05 -2.00
CA ASP A 37 16.15 16.86 -3.20
C ASP A 37 17.59 17.32 -3.44
N LYS A 38 18.39 17.41 -2.38
CA LYS A 38 19.79 17.83 -2.47
C LYS A 38 20.75 16.68 -2.84
N ILE A 39 20.27 15.44 -2.80
CA ILE A 39 21.08 14.29 -3.14
C ILE A 39 21.23 14.20 -4.67
N LYS A 40 22.48 14.20 -5.12
CA LYS A 40 22.88 13.81 -6.48
C LYS A 40 23.52 12.43 -6.40
N LEU A 41 22.80 11.42 -6.90
CA LEU A 41 23.29 10.04 -6.89
C LEU A 41 24.61 9.92 -7.65
N GLY A 42 25.55 9.18 -7.07
CA GLY A 42 26.91 9.07 -7.61
C GLY A 42 27.87 10.21 -7.26
N GLU A 43 27.38 11.33 -6.67
CA GLU A 43 28.21 12.48 -6.24
C GLU A 43 28.13 12.70 -4.72
N THR A 44 26.91 12.92 -4.19
CA THR A 44 26.69 13.19 -2.75
C THR A 44 27.06 11.99 -1.91
N GLY A 45 27.78 12.21 -0.80
CA GLY A 45 28.10 11.19 0.20
C GLY A 45 29.15 10.15 -0.20
N LYS A 46 29.99 10.44 -1.20
CA LYS A 46 31.05 9.52 -1.63
C LYS A 46 32.14 9.26 -0.57
N ASP A 47 32.32 10.18 0.33
CA ASP A 47 33.24 10.15 1.45
C ASP A 47 32.66 9.56 2.73
N ILE A 48 31.32 9.35 2.76
CA ILE A 48 30.64 8.74 3.90
C ILE A 48 31.08 7.28 4.06
N THR A 49 31.50 6.94 5.27
CA THR A 49 31.73 5.55 5.68
C THR A 49 30.71 5.18 6.72
N ALA A 50 29.76 4.33 6.35
CA ALA A 50 28.62 3.97 7.20
C ALA A 50 28.29 2.48 7.12
N SER A 51 27.62 2.00 8.16
CA SER A 51 27.03 0.66 8.18
C SER A 51 25.58 0.78 8.63
N ILE A 52 24.66 0.64 7.70
CA ILE A 52 23.22 0.82 7.93
C ILE A 52 22.47 -0.51 7.88
N LYS A 53 21.41 -0.61 8.71
CA LYS A 53 20.50 -1.74 8.73
C LYS A 53 19.16 -1.33 8.15
N PHE A 54 18.65 -2.13 7.23
CA PHE A 54 17.32 -1.98 6.64
C PHE A 54 16.39 -3.11 7.13
N TYR A 55 15.50 -2.80 8.06
CA TYR A 55 14.50 -3.71 8.61
C TYR A 55 13.24 -3.70 7.75
N ASN A 56 12.83 -4.87 7.24
CA ASN A 56 11.73 -4.99 6.28
C ASN A 56 11.02 -6.36 6.34
N GLY A 57 9.81 -6.42 5.78
CA GLY A 57 8.96 -7.60 5.72
C GLY A 57 9.15 -8.49 4.48
N ARG A 58 10.03 -8.12 3.52
CA ARG A 58 10.25 -8.88 2.27
C ARG A 58 11.23 -10.03 2.50
N THR A 59 10.75 -11.05 3.25
CA THR A 59 11.54 -12.26 3.57
C THR A 59 11.87 -13.08 2.32
N ASP A 60 10.98 -13.08 1.34
CA ASP A 60 11.18 -13.65 0.01
C ASP A 60 12.44 -13.10 -0.67
N MET A 61 12.62 -11.78 -0.68
CA MET A 61 13.81 -11.13 -1.23
C MET A 61 15.08 -11.35 -0.40
N GLY A 62 14.96 -11.87 0.81
CA GLY A 62 16.08 -12.31 1.63
C GLY A 62 16.68 -13.65 1.19
N LEU A 63 16.00 -14.41 0.34
CA LEU A 63 16.39 -15.75 -0.10
C LEU A 63 17.24 -15.70 -1.38
N ASP A 64 18.26 -16.60 -1.46
CA ASP A 64 19.03 -16.78 -2.70
C ASP A 64 18.17 -17.44 -3.81
N SER A 65 17.06 -18.09 -3.45
CA SER A 65 16.09 -18.71 -4.37
C SER A 65 15.03 -17.75 -4.91
N TYR A 66 15.04 -16.47 -4.51
CA TYR A 66 14.11 -15.48 -5.03
C TYR A 66 14.23 -15.38 -6.57
N PRO A 67 13.14 -15.55 -7.33
CA PRO A 67 13.22 -15.61 -8.80
C PRO A 67 13.60 -14.28 -9.44
N GLY A 68 13.35 -13.16 -8.73
CA GLY A 68 13.73 -11.81 -9.15
C GLY A 68 15.08 -11.37 -8.60
N LYS A 69 15.32 -10.06 -8.62
CA LYS A 69 16.50 -9.43 -8.05
C LYS A 69 16.35 -9.31 -6.52
N ASN A 70 17.11 -10.10 -5.76
CA ASN A 70 17.02 -10.13 -4.30
C ASN A 70 17.81 -8.99 -3.61
N TRP A 71 17.66 -8.82 -2.29
CA TRP A 71 18.36 -7.77 -1.52
C TRP A 71 19.87 -7.80 -1.69
N LYS A 72 20.46 -8.99 -1.74
CA LYS A 72 21.92 -9.14 -1.93
C LYS A 72 22.39 -8.55 -3.26
N SER A 73 21.61 -8.73 -4.32
CA SER A 73 21.88 -8.20 -5.65
C SER A 73 21.72 -6.67 -5.71
N TYR A 74 20.63 -6.13 -5.11
CA TYR A 74 20.45 -4.68 -5.00
C TYR A 74 21.59 -4.02 -4.22
N ILE A 75 21.95 -4.57 -3.07
CA ILE A 75 23.04 -4.05 -2.23
C ILE A 75 24.38 -4.11 -2.98
N ALA A 76 24.63 -5.18 -3.73
CA ALA A 76 25.85 -5.29 -4.54
C ALA A 76 25.90 -4.21 -5.64
N ASP A 77 24.78 -3.88 -6.28
CA ASP A 77 24.72 -2.81 -7.29
C ASP A 77 24.88 -1.43 -6.64
N PHE A 78 24.25 -1.18 -5.51
CA PHE A 78 24.47 0.04 -4.73
C PHE A 78 25.94 0.24 -4.36
N ASN A 79 26.60 -0.82 -3.92
CA ASN A 79 28.01 -0.76 -3.52
C ASN A 79 29.00 -0.55 -4.67
N LYS A 80 28.59 -0.73 -5.93
CA LYS A 80 29.40 -0.29 -7.10
C LYS A 80 29.53 1.24 -7.15
N ILE A 81 28.49 1.95 -6.65
CA ILE A 81 28.44 3.40 -6.62
C ILE A 81 28.96 3.94 -5.28
N TYR A 82 28.59 3.29 -4.17
CA TYR A 82 28.92 3.69 -2.79
C TYR A 82 29.64 2.57 -2.03
N PRO A 83 30.92 2.30 -2.32
CA PRO A 83 31.66 1.14 -1.78
C PRO A 83 31.87 1.21 -0.25
N ASN A 84 31.86 2.42 0.32
CA ASN A 84 32.09 2.65 1.74
C ASN A 84 30.80 2.60 2.60
N ILE A 85 29.62 2.55 1.97
CA ILE A 85 28.34 2.40 2.65
C ILE A 85 27.93 0.94 2.62
N LYS A 86 27.99 0.28 3.79
CA LYS A 86 27.53 -1.11 3.94
C LYS A 86 26.07 -1.12 4.32
N VAL A 87 25.25 -1.87 3.56
CA VAL A 87 23.83 -2.04 3.85
C VAL A 87 23.58 -3.50 4.26
N LYS A 88 22.86 -3.70 5.37
CA LYS A 88 22.39 -5.01 5.81
C LYS A 88 20.86 -5.04 5.79
N ALA A 89 20.27 -5.74 4.83
CA ALA A 89 18.85 -6.06 4.87
C ALA A 89 18.59 -7.08 6.00
N GLN A 90 17.64 -6.75 6.86
CA GLN A 90 17.16 -7.60 7.94
C GLN A 90 15.67 -7.82 7.71
N THR A 91 15.32 -9.04 7.33
CA THR A 91 13.93 -9.44 7.04
C THR A 91 13.27 -10.06 8.26
N ASP A 92 11.96 -9.91 8.39
CA ASP A 92 11.16 -10.49 9.47
C ASP A 92 9.87 -11.08 8.90
N THR A 93 9.64 -12.37 9.13
CA THR A 93 8.46 -13.10 8.64
C THR A 93 7.17 -12.59 9.31
N ASN A 94 7.26 -12.14 10.57
CA ASN A 94 6.14 -11.59 11.32
C ASN A 94 6.20 -10.06 11.37
N TYR A 95 6.62 -9.44 10.26
CA TYR A 95 6.85 -8.00 10.21
C TYR A 95 5.64 -7.19 10.67
N ALA A 96 4.44 -7.53 10.22
CA ALA A 96 3.22 -6.80 10.56
C ALA A 96 2.99 -6.73 12.08
N ASP A 97 3.25 -7.83 12.80
CA ASP A 97 3.07 -7.90 14.26
C ASP A 97 4.23 -7.28 15.03
N ASN A 98 5.46 -7.41 14.50
CA ASN A 98 6.67 -7.01 15.20
C ASN A 98 7.08 -5.55 14.95
N ALA A 99 6.73 -4.97 13.79
CA ALA A 99 7.25 -3.68 13.35
C ALA A 99 6.88 -2.55 14.31
N LEU A 100 5.62 -2.48 14.77
CA LEU A 100 5.17 -1.46 15.71
C LEU A 100 5.88 -1.59 17.07
N THR A 101 6.00 -2.81 17.59
CA THR A 101 6.71 -3.08 18.84
C THR A 101 8.18 -2.68 18.75
N ARG A 102 8.85 -2.99 17.65
CA ARG A 102 10.26 -2.59 17.43
C ARG A 102 10.42 -1.09 17.25
N LEU A 103 9.48 -0.44 16.53
CA LEU A 103 9.46 1.02 16.39
C LEU A 103 9.42 1.70 17.73
N GLN A 104 8.48 1.31 18.61
CA GLN A 104 8.33 1.85 19.97
C GLN A 104 9.52 1.52 20.85
N GLY A 105 10.08 0.31 20.74
CA GLY A 105 11.27 -0.12 21.47
C GLY A 105 12.57 0.51 20.97
N GLY A 106 12.61 1.07 19.76
CA GLY A 106 13.77 1.72 19.16
C GLY A 106 14.84 0.76 18.63
N ASP A 107 14.61 -0.55 18.57
CA ASP A 107 15.54 -1.56 18.06
C ASP A 107 15.14 -2.08 16.68
N TRP A 108 15.30 -1.23 15.67
CA TRP A 108 14.94 -1.55 14.30
C TRP A 108 15.98 -1.14 13.23
N GLY A 109 17.11 -0.58 13.66
CA GLY A 109 18.20 -0.16 12.76
C GLY A 109 18.04 1.25 12.23
N ASP A 110 18.48 1.50 11.00
CA ASP A 110 18.59 2.83 10.41
C ASP A 110 17.46 3.14 9.42
N ILE A 111 16.92 2.11 8.75
CA ILE A 111 15.79 2.21 7.83
C ILE A 111 14.78 1.12 8.20
N MET A 112 13.49 1.45 8.16
CA MET A 112 12.43 0.46 8.23
C MET A 112 11.28 0.78 7.27
N MET A 113 10.52 -0.24 6.91
CA MET A 113 9.18 -0.06 6.31
C MET A 113 8.25 0.40 7.42
N ILE A 114 7.68 1.61 7.30
CA ILE A 114 6.88 2.24 8.35
C ILE A 114 5.61 1.43 8.59
N PRO A 115 5.36 0.93 9.82
CA PRO A 115 4.12 0.26 10.16
C PRO A 115 2.94 1.24 10.21
N SER A 116 1.74 0.72 10.51
CA SER A 116 0.59 1.57 10.80
C SER A 116 0.84 2.34 12.11
N VAL A 117 1.05 3.66 11.99
CA VAL A 117 1.19 4.61 13.10
C VAL A 117 0.49 5.90 12.70
N ASP A 118 0.03 6.65 13.68
CA ASP A 118 -0.58 7.95 13.45
C ASP A 118 0.41 8.91 12.80
N LYS A 119 -0.06 9.72 11.87
CA LYS A 119 0.81 10.68 11.15
C LYS A 119 1.51 11.64 12.10
N SER A 120 0.83 12.08 13.17
CA SER A 120 1.38 12.94 14.23
C SER A 120 2.54 12.33 15.01
N GLU A 121 2.67 11.02 15.02
CA GLU A 121 3.78 10.33 15.70
C GLU A 121 5.02 10.16 14.82
N LEU A 122 4.91 10.34 13.48
CA LEU A 122 6.03 10.11 12.56
C LEU A 122 7.28 10.89 12.93
N GLU A 123 7.15 12.14 13.32
CA GLU A 123 8.29 12.98 13.72
C GLU A 123 9.01 12.52 15.00
N ASN A 124 8.37 11.69 15.82
CA ASN A 124 8.99 11.12 17.03
C ASN A 124 10.04 10.07 16.68
N TYR A 125 9.83 9.34 15.60
CA TYR A 125 10.64 8.17 15.19
C TYR A 125 11.56 8.43 14.01
N PHE A 126 11.11 9.24 13.03
CA PHE A 126 11.78 9.37 11.74
C PHE A 126 12.32 10.79 11.52
N ILE A 127 13.40 10.89 10.75
CA ILE A 127 13.82 12.18 10.18
C ILE A 127 12.95 12.51 8.97
N SER A 128 12.79 13.81 8.68
CA SER A 128 12.13 14.27 7.48
C SER A 128 13.05 14.11 6.25
N TYR A 129 12.49 13.65 5.13
CA TYR A 129 13.14 13.69 3.81
C TYR A 129 13.19 15.10 3.21
N GLY A 130 12.36 16.00 3.69
CA GLY A 130 12.24 17.38 3.24
C GLY A 130 10.84 17.94 3.47
N SER A 131 10.60 19.20 3.06
CA SER A 131 9.26 19.76 3.07
C SER A 131 8.36 19.01 2.08
N LEU A 132 7.07 18.88 2.41
CA LEU A 132 6.10 18.20 1.55
C LEU A 132 6.07 18.82 0.14
N ASP A 133 6.05 20.17 0.04
CA ASP A 133 6.08 20.88 -1.23
C ASP A 133 7.29 20.53 -2.10
N THR A 134 8.44 20.27 -1.47
CA THR A 134 9.66 19.85 -2.18
C THR A 134 9.57 18.40 -2.60
N MET A 135 9.12 17.53 -1.69
CA MET A 135 9.03 16.10 -1.93
C MET A 135 8.02 15.73 -3.00
N GLN A 136 6.88 16.43 -3.09
CA GLN A 136 5.88 16.24 -4.15
C GLN A 136 6.41 16.52 -5.57
N LYS A 137 7.52 17.25 -5.68
CA LYS A 137 8.23 17.49 -6.95
C LYS A 137 9.31 16.45 -7.25
N GLN A 138 9.65 15.62 -6.28
CA GLN A 138 10.64 14.55 -6.40
C GLN A 138 10.00 13.19 -6.64
N VAL A 139 8.98 12.87 -5.83
CA VAL A 139 8.32 11.57 -5.84
C VAL A 139 6.81 11.71 -5.78
N LYS A 140 6.13 10.82 -6.47
CA LYS A 140 4.69 10.56 -6.28
C LYS A 140 4.49 10.02 -4.85
N LEU A 141 3.30 10.14 -4.28
CA LEU A 141 2.96 9.58 -2.97
C LEU A 141 3.73 10.20 -1.77
N ALA A 142 4.34 11.38 -1.95
CA ALA A 142 5.11 12.05 -0.90
C ALA A 142 4.27 12.41 0.34
N SER A 143 2.95 12.52 0.21
CA SER A 143 2.02 12.89 1.26
C SER A 143 1.54 11.72 2.13
N GLU A 144 1.69 10.46 1.69
CA GLU A 144 1.20 9.30 2.46
C GLU A 144 1.76 9.23 3.88
N LYS A 145 3.03 9.58 4.05
CA LYS A 145 3.71 9.66 5.34
C LYS A 145 4.18 11.09 5.63
N ALA A 146 3.27 12.04 5.41
CA ALA A 146 3.52 13.45 5.71
C ALA A 146 2.76 13.90 6.97
N TYR A 147 3.39 14.79 7.72
CA TYR A 147 2.82 15.46 8.89
C TYR A 147 3.49 16.82 9.06
N ASP A 148 2.73 17.84 9.46
CA ASP A 148 3.19 19.23 9.68
C ASP A 148 4.08 19.74 8.55
N GLY A 149 3.60 19.60 7.29
CA GLY A 149 4.28 20.09 6.09
C GLY A 149 5.60 19.40 5.74
N LYS A 150 5.91 18.24 6.31
CA LYS A 150 7.13 17.45 6.06
C LYS A 150 6.78 16.01 5.69
N SER A 151 7.61 15.39 4.83
CA SER A 151 7.49 13.97 4.46
C SER A 151 8.50 13.14 5.26
N TYR A 152 8.02 12.08 5.92
CA TYR A 152 8.80 11.18 6.78
C TYR A 152 8.99 9.78 6.19
N GLY A 153 8.35 9.50 5.08
CA GLY A 153 8.46 8.22 4.38
C GLY A 153 8.50 8.38 2.87
N VAL A 154 9.25 7.50 2.21
CA VAL A 154 9.30 7.38 0.75
C VAL A 154 8.89 5.96 0.39
N ALA A 155 7.84 5.81 -0.42
CA ALA A 155 7.37 4.51 -0.87
C ALA A 155 8.44 3.79 -1.70
N THR A 156 8.50 2.47 -1.65
CA THR A 156 9.39 1.69 -2.53
C THR A 156 8.95 1.78 -3.98
N ASP A 157 7.65 1.75 -4.19
CA ASP A 157 6.95 1.77 -5.48
C ASP A 157 5.50 2.14 -5.26
N GLY A 158 4.80 2.51 -6.33
CA GLY A 158 3.35 2.66 -6.34
C GLY A 158 2.66 1.40 -6.80
N GLN A 159 1.43 1.22 -6.36
CA GLN A 159 0.53 0.17 -6.84
C GLN A 159 -0.87 0.71 -7.04
N THR A 160 -1.63 0.07 -7.91
CA THR A 160 -3.05 0.36 -8.07
C THR A 160 -3.87 -0.92 -8.00
N SER A 161 -5.16 -0.78 -7.77
CA SER A 161 -6.10 -1.89 -7.72
C SER A 161 -6.84 -2.05 -9.05
N GLY A 162 -7.13 -3.29 -9.41
CA GLY A 162 -7.79 -3.65 -10.67
C GLY A 162 -8.41 -5.05 -10.60
N VAL A 163 -8.49 -5.72 -11.73
CA VAL A 163 -9.02 -7.08 -11.84
C VAL A 163 -7.98 -7.95 -12.53
N VAL A 164 -7.55 -9.01 -11.84
CA VAL A 164 -6.73 -10.05 -12.47
C VAL A 164 -7.63 -10.91 -13.35
N TYR A 165 -7.23 -11.17 -14.59
CA TYR A 165 -8.03 -11.96 -15.51
C TYR A 165 -7.17 -12.94 -16.33
N ASN A 166 -7.82 -13.99 -16.85
CA ASN A 166 -7.18 -14.94 -17.76
C ASN A 166 -7.52 -14.61 -19.21
N LYS A 167 -6.53 -14.13 -19.96
CA LYS A 167 -6.65 -13.70 -21.38
C LYS A 167 -7.15 -14.83 -22.29
N ALA A 168 -6.72 -16.08 -22.07
CA ALA A 168 -7.14 -17.22 -22.87
C ALA A 168 -8.63 -17.55 -22.66
N VAL A 169 -9.13 -17.41 -21.40
CA VAL A 169 -10.55 -17.60 -21.10
C VAL A 169 -11.40 -16.52 -21.76
N PHE A 170 -11.01 -15.24 -21.66
CA PHE A 170 -11.68 -14.13 -22.34
C PHE A 170 -11.76 -14.36 -23.84
N LYS A 171 -10.63 -14.72 -24.46
CA LYS A 171 -10.59 -15.07 -25.88
C LYS A 171 -11.52 -16.24 -26.23
N LYS A 172 -11.54 -17.30 -25.40
CA LYS A 172 -12.43 -18.47 -25.61
C LYS A 172 -13.90 -18.09 -25.50
N ALA A 173 -14.23 -17.15 -24.60
CA ALA A 173 -15.59 -16.61 -24.46
C ALA A 173 -15.99 -15.68 -25.65
N GLY A 174 -15.03 -15.22 -26.45
CA GLY A 174 -15.25 -14.29 -27.56
C GLY A 174 -15.21 -12.82 -27.14
N ILE A 175 -14.67 -12.52 -25.95
CA ILE A 175 -14.47 -11.16 -25.44
C ILE A 175 -13.21 -10.61 -26.10
N THR A 176 -13.34 -9.51 -26.85
CA THR A 176 -12.26 -8.86 -27.60
C THR A 176 -11.86 -7.50 -27.04
N GLU A 177 -12.75 -6.86 -26.31
CA GLU A 177 -12.53 -5.58 -25.64
C GLU A 177 -12.72 -5.79 -24.13
N LEU A 178 -11.91 -5.13 -23.32
CA LEU A 178 -12.05 -5.19 -21.88
C LEU A 178 -13.24 -4.33 -21.40
N PRO A 179 -14.01 -4.78 -20.41
CA PRO A 179 -15.16 -4.04 -19.92
C PRO A 179 -14.75 -2.75 -19.23
N THR A 180 -15.49 -1.68 -19.48
CA THR A 180 -15.25 -0.35 -18.91
C THR A 180 -16.38 0.13 -18.01
N THR A 181 -17.47 -0.63 -17.95
CA THR A 181 -18.63 -0.36 -17.07
C THR A 181 -19.07 -1.61 -16.31
N PRO A 182 -19.79 -1.44 -15.20
CA PRO A 182 -20.36 -2.57 -14.43
C PRO A 182 -21.22 -3.50 -15.29
N GLU A 183 -22.03 -2.91 -16.16
CA GLU A 183 -22.95 -3.66 -17.05
C GLU A 183 -22.19 -4.50 -18.08
N GLU A 184 -21.13 -3.95 -18.68
CA GLU A 184 -20.26 -4.68 -19.61
C GLU A 184 -19.56 -5.84 -18.88
N PHE A 185 -19.04 -5.60 -17.66
CA PHE A 185 -18.37 -6.64 -16.90
C PHE A 185 -19.31 -7.81 -16.55
N ILE A 186 -20.51 -7.52 -16.04
CA ILE A 186 -21.53 -8.56 -15.79
C ILE A 186 -21.93 -9.30 -17.06
N ALA A 187 -22.03 -8.61 -18.21
CA ALA A 187 -22.29 -9.25 -19.49
C ALA A 187 -21.15 -10.20 -19.90
N ASP A 188 -19.91 -9.79 -19.71
CA ASP A 188 -18.73 -10.62 -19.98
C ASP A 188 -18.67 -11.85 -19.07
N LEU A 189 -18.97 -11.70 -17.77
CA LEU A 189 -19.07 -12.84 -16.85
C LEU A 189 -20.15 -13.85 -17.32
N LYS A 190 -21.28 -13.38 -17.85
CA LYS A 190 -22.33 -14.24 -18.44
C LYS A 190 -21.83 -14.97 -19.68
N LEU A 191 -21.10 -14.29 -20.57
CA LEU A 191 -20.48 -14.93 -21.74
C LEU A 191 -19.46 -15.99 -21.34
N ILE A 192 -18.63 -15.72 -20.35
CA ILE A 192 -17.66 -16.70 -19.82
C ILE A 192 -18.39 -17.94 -19.31
N LYS A 193 -19.44 -17.78 -18.52
CA LYS A 193 -20.25 -18.88 -18.01
C LYS A 193 -20.92 -19.69 -19.13
N GLU A 194 -21.39 -19.02 -20.18
CA GLU A 194 -22.05 -19.67 -21.33
C GLU A 194 -21.08 -20.42 -22.23
N LYS A 195 -19.88 -19.86 -22.47
CA LYS A 195 -18.95 -20.34 -23.51
C LYS A 195 -17.78 -21.16 -22.99
N THR A 196 -17.57 -21.18 -21.67
CA THR A 196 -16.41 -21.85 -21.06
C THR A 196 -16.84 -22.65 -19.82
N ASP A 197 -15.92 -23.46 -19.31
CA ASP A 197 -16.10 -24.18 -18.03
C ASP A 197 -15.45 -23.41 -16.87
N ALA A 198 -14.91 -22.23 -17.10
CA ALA A 198 -14.25 -21.42 -16.08
C ALA A 198 -15.28 -20.76 -15.13
N ILE A 199 -14.89 -20.62 -13.88
CA ILE A 199 -15.61 -19.77 -12.91
C ILE A 199 -15.45 -18.32 -13.35
N PRO A 200 -16.53 -17.59 -13.69
CA PRO A 200 -16.40 -16.24 -14.25
C PRO A 200 -15.72 -15.25 -13.28
N LEU A 201 -16.19 -15.16 -12.06
CA LEU A 201 -15.59 -14.37 -10.97
C LEU A 201 -15.38 -15.28 -9.75
N TYR A 202 -14.16 -15.37 -9.26
CA TYR A 202 -13.86 -16.11 -8.04
C TYR A 202 -13.74 -15.14 -6.86
N THR A 203 -14.59 -15.33 -5.85
CA THR A 203 -14.70 -14.37 -4.75
C THR A 203 -13.53 -14.41 -3.77
N ASN A 204 -12.88 -15.56 -3.63
CA ASN A 204 -11.90 -15.79 -2.54
C ASN A 204 -12.48 -15.54 -1.14
N TYR A 205 -13.78 -15.73 -0.94
CA TYR A 205 -14.54 -15.39 0.26
C TYR A 205 -13.87 -15.88 1.57
N ALA A 206 -13.46 -17.16 1.61
CA ALA A 206 -12.93 -17.78 2.83
C ALA A 206 -11.59 -17.16 3.28
N ALA A 207 -10.84 -16.54 2.39
CA ALA A 207 -9.59 -15.86 2.72
C ALA A 207 -9.81 -14.56 3.51
N GLY A 208 -11.02 -13.99 3.46
CA GLY A 208 -11.41 -12.78 4.19
C GLY A 208 -10.78 -11.50 3.66
N PHE A 209 -9.45 -11.37 3.69
CA PHE A 209 -8.74 -10.16 3.25
C PHE A 209 -9.06 -9.74 1.80
N THR A 210 -9.35 -10.70 0.94
CA THR A 210 -9.75 -10.48 -0.45
C THR A 210 -11.10 -9.78 -0.57
N MET A 211 -11.98 -9.97 0.41
CA MET A 211 -13.27 -9.27 0.46
C MET A 211 -13.07 -7.80 0.82
N GLY A 212 -12.23 -7.48 1.80
CA GLY A 212 -11.89 -6.10 2.13
C GLY A 212 -11.18 -5.34 1.00
N ALA A 213 -10.55 -6.06 0.06
CA ALA A 213 -9.93 -5.46 -1.12
C ALA A 213 -10.91 -4.68 -2.01
N TRP A 214 -12.20 -4.98 -1.98
CA TRP A 214 -13.23 -4.22 -2.71
C TRP A 214 -13.35 -2.77 -2.25
N ASP A 215 -12.95 -2.46 -1.03
CA ASP A 215 -12.97 -1.09 -0.49
C ASP A 215 -11.98 -0.16 -1.22
N ALA A 216 -10.94 -0.71 -1.85
CA ALA A 216 -9.94 0.07 -2.57
C ALA A 216 -10.49 0.78 -3.83
N TYR A 217 -11.68 0.41 -4.29
CA TYR A 217 -12.25 0.96 -5.52
C TYR A 217 -13.24 2.10 -5.29
N ILE A 218 -13.70 2.36 -4.05
CA ILE A 218 -14.78 3.33 -3.78
C ILE A 218 -14.34 4.80 -3.84
N GLY A 219 -13.03 5.06 -3.79
CA GLY A 219 -12.42 6.39 -3.89
C GLY A 219 -12.28 6.89 -5.34
N THR A 220 -11.08 7.34 -5.68
CA THR A 220 -10.74 7.88 -7.02
C THR A 220 -11.16 6.95 -8.16
N THR A 221 -11.03 5.63 -7.99
CA THR A 221 -11.39 4.65 -9.03
C THR A 221 -12.86 4.75 -9.44
N ALA A 222 -13.79 4.84 -8.49
CA ALA A 222 -15.22 4.87 -8.79
C ALA A 222 -15.82 6.28 -8.95
N THR A 223 -15.04 7.33 -8.65
CA THR A 223 -15.57 8.71 -8.65
C THR A 223 -14.84 9.64 -9.61
N GLY A 224 -13.60 9.32 -10.00
CA GLY A 224 -12.70 10.19 -10.75
C GLY A 224 -12.27 11.44 -9.97
N ASP A 225 -12.47 11.44 -8.65
CA ASP A 225 -12.18 12.56 -7.78
C ASP A 225 -11.20 12.16 -6.67
N THR A 226 -9.96 12.61 -6.78
CA THR A 226 -8.91 12.30 -5.80
C THR A 226 -9.23 12.77 -4.38
N LYS A 227 -10.11 13.74 -4.23
CA LYS A 227 -10.55 14.26 -2.92
C LYS A 227 -11.67 13.44 -2.28
N TYR A 228 -12.25 12.50 -3.05
CA TYR A 228 -13.45 11.81 -2.57
C TYR A 228 -13.19 11.03 -1.29
N MET A 229 -12.20 10.16 -1.28
CA MET A 229 -11.95 9.22 -0.17
C MET A 229 -11.70 9.94 1.16
N ASN A 230 -10.76 10.88 1.19
CA ASN A 230 -10.26 11.47 2.43
C ASN A 230 -10.86 12.84 2.78
N GLN A 231 -11.61 13.48 1.86
CA GLN A 231 -12.17 14.81 2.11
C GLN A 231 -13.69 14.88 1.96
N LYS A 232 -14.30 14.03 1.08
CA LYS A 232 -15.73 14.14 0.77
C LYS A 232 -16.55 12.99 1.36
N LEU A 233 -16.01 11.78 1.40
CA LEU A 233 -16.74 10.60 1.89
C LEU A 233 -17.28 10.86 3.30
N VAL A 234 -16.42 11.35 4.20
CA VAL A 234 -16.75 11.65 5.60
C VAL A 234 -17.80 12.75 5.76
N HIS A 235 -17.97 13.59 4.74
CA HIS A 235 -19.00 14.64 4.68
C HIS A 235 -20.21 14.28 3.80
N THR A 236 -20.25 13.05 3.28
CA THR A 236 -21.35 12.56 2.45
C THR A 236 -22.35 11.79 3.30
N LYS A 237 -23.59 12.29 3.37
CA LYS A 237 -24.63 11.72 4.21
C LYS A 237 -24.99 10.28 3.84
N ALA A 238 -24.97 9.94 2.57
CA ALA A 238 -25.36 8.62 2.07
C ALA A 238 -24.38 8.15 0.96
N PRO A 239 -23.12 7.83 1.32
CA PRO A 239 -22.07 7.50 0.35
C PRO A 239 -22.29 6.20 -0.40
N PHE A 240 -23.16 5.32 0.11
CA PHE A 240 -23.52 4.04 -0.50
C PHE A 240 -24.87 4.10 -1.24
N LYS A 241 -25.41 5.29 -1.49
CA LYS A 241 -26.62 5.45 -2.29
C LYS A 241 -26.28 5.38 -3.78
N ASP A 242 -27.18 4.76 -4.58
CA ASP A 242 -27.04 4.75 -6.04
C ASP A 242 -27.08 6.18 -6.61
N PRO A 243 -26.02 6.65 -7.28
CA PRO A 243 -26.02 7.93 -7.99
C PRO A 243 -26.79 7.87 -9.32
N GLY A 244 -27.13 6.69 -9.83
CA GLY A 244 -27.85 6.47 -11.07
C GLY A 244 -27.01 6.60 -12.35
N ASP A 245 -25.67 6.60 -12.24
CA ASP A 245 -24.74 6.79 -13.39
C ASP A 245 -23.66 5.69 -13.48
N GLY A 246 -23.80 4.60 -12.73
CA GLY A 246 -22.85 3.48 -12.74
C GLY A 246 -21.55 3.74 -11.97
N THR A 247 -21.47 4.78 -11.15
CA THR A 247 -20.26 5.18 -10.41
C THR A 247 -20.43 5.03 -8.89
N HIS A 248 -19.41 5.43 -8.11
CA HIS A 248 -19.37 5.45 -6.65
C HIS A 248 -19.44 4.06 -5.98
N ALA A 249 -19.38 4.04 -4.65
CA ALA A 249 -19.34 2.84 -3.84
C ALA A 249 -20.51 1.87 -4.09
N TYR A 250 -21.71 2.40 -4.34
CA TYR A 250 -22.87 1.57 -4.65
C TYR A 250 -22.59 0.61 -5.82
N ASN A 251 -22.07 1.13 -6.93
CA ASN A 251 -21.83 0.31 -8.13
C ASN A 251 -20.61 -0.59 -7.99
N VAL A 252 -19.62 -0.23 -7.17
CA VAL A 252 -18.51 -1.13 -6.84
C VAL A 252 -19.03 -2.40 -6.18
N TYR A 253 -19.79 -2.29 -5.10
CA TYR A 253 -20.32 -3.46 -4.37
C TYR A 253 -21.45 -4.16 -5.12
N LYS A 254 -22.18 -3.43 -5.97
CA LYS A 254 -23.27 -4.02 -6.79
C LYS A 254 -22.73 -5.06 -7.77
N ILE A 255 -21.55 -4.86 -8.36
CA ILE A 255 -20.88 -5.86 -9.20
C ILE A 255 -20.75 -7.19 -8.44
N LEU A 256 -20.27 -7.16 -7.20
CA LEU A 256 -20.12 -8.38 -6.38
C LEU A 256 -21.49 -9.03 -6.09
N TYR A 257 -22.45 -8.24 -5.64
CA TYR A 257 -23.79 -8.75 -5.34
C TYR A 257 -24.45 -9.39 -6.57
N ASP A 258 -24.44 -8.69 -7.72
CA ASP A 258 -25.06 -9.18 -8.96
C ASP A 258 -24.36 -10.43 -9.50
N ALA A 259 -23.02 -10.47 -9.44
CA ALA A 259 -22.27 -11.65 -9.86
C ALA A 259 -22.66 -12.91 -9.06
N VAL A 260 -22.80 -12.78 -7.76
CA VAL A 260 -23.23 -13.89 -6.88
C VAL A 260 -24.70 -14.23 -7.11
N ALA A 261 -25.59 -13.24 -7.13
CA ALA A 261 -27.03 -13.44 -7.30
C ALA A 261 -27.40 -14.10 -8.63
N ASP A 262 -26.65 -13.79 -9.72
CA ASP A 262 -26.80 -14.36 -11.06
C ASP A 262 -26.03 -15.70 -11.20
N GLY A 263 -25.36 -16.17 -10.12
CA GLY A 263 -24.59 -17.41 -10.12
C GLY A 263 -23.36 -17.38 -11.04
N LEU A 264 -22.71 -16.22 -11.16
CA LEU A 264 -21.52 -16.01 -11.99
C LEU A 264 -20.22 -16.21 -11.18
N THR A 265 -20.33 -16.76 -9.99
CA THR A 265 -19.20 -17.08 -9.10
C THR A 265 -19.09 -18.59 -8.89
N GLU A 266 -18.16 -19.02 -8.04
CA GLU A 266 -18.08 -20.40 -7.55
C GLU A 266 -19.41 -20.83 -6.88
N GLU A 267 -19.73 -22.13 -6.93
CA GLU A 267 -20.99 -22.66 -6.39
C GLU A 267 -21.07 -22.53 -4.86
N ASP A 268 -19.96 -22.76 -4.18
CA ASP A 268 -19.87 -22.67 -2.72
C ASP A 268 -18.74 -21.72 -2.32
N TYR A 269 -19.07 -20.47 -2.03
CA TYR A 269 -18.12 -19.45 -1.62
C TYR A 269 -17.38 -19.79 -0.32
N SER A 270 -17.96 -20.60 0.56
CA SER A 270 -17.34 -20.97 1.84
C SER A 270 -16.15 -21.93 1.68
N THR A 271 -16.03 -22.59 0.53
CA THR A 271 -14.96 -23.55 0.23
C THR A 271 -13.82 -22.95 -0.60
N THR A 272 -13.86 -21.65 -0.85
CA THR A 272 -12.78 -20.96 -1.60
C THR A 272 -11.43 -21.09 -0.90
N ASP A 273 -10.37 -21.27 -1.67
CA ASP A 273 -9.00 -21.37 -1.15
C ASP A 273 -8.04 -20.45 -1.91
N TRP A 274 -7.41 -19.57 -1.17
CA TRP A 274 -6.51 -18.56 -1.74
C TRP A 274 -5.29 -19.18 -2.44
N GLU A 275 -4.66 -20.19 -1.82
CA GLU A 275 -3.44 -20.74 -2.38
C GLU A 275 -3.70 -21.51 -3.69
N SER A 276 -4.76 -22.32 -3.74
CA SER A 276 -5.15 -23.05 -4.94
C SER A 276 -5.69 -22.12 -6.04
N SER A 277 -6.33 -21.01 -5.69
CA SER A 277 -6.90 -20.07 -6.67
C SER A 277 -5.86 -19.50 -7.63
N LYS A 278 -4.61 -19.36 -7.19
CA LYS A 278 -3.49 -18.87 -8.01
C LYS A 278 -3.23 -19.82 -9.21
N SER A 279 -3.14 -21.11 -8.96
CA SER A 279 -2.97 -22.09 -10.03
C SER A 279 -4.25 -22.27 -10.85
N MET A 280 -5.42 -22.12 -10.24
CA MET A 280 -6.70 -22.22 -10.94
C MET A 280 -6.86 -21.12 -12.00
N ILE A 281 -6.54 -19.86 -11.66
CA ILE A 281 -6.61 -18.79 -12.67
C ILE A 281 -5.51 -18.95 -13.73
N ASN A 282 -4.30 -19.38 -13.34
CA ASN A 282 -3.22 -19.64 -14.28
C ASN A 282 -3.62 -20.70 -15.31
N ASN A 283 -4.32 -21.77 -14.88
CA ASN A 283 -4.78 -22.86 -15.75
C ASN A 283 -6.13 -22.61 -16.43
N GLY A 284 -6.72 -21.41 -16.30
CA GLY A 284 -7.98 -21.04 -16.95
C GLY A 284 -9.23 -21.69 -16.33
N GLN A 285 -9.15 -22.18 -15.09
CA GLN A 285 -10.32 -22.64 -14.31
C GLN A 285 -11.08 -21.49 -13.66
N ILE A 286 -10.41 -20.35 -13.48
CA ILE A 286 -10.99 -19.08 -13.03
C ILE A 286 -10.72 -18.04 -14.13
N ALA A 287 -11.72 -17.22 -14.44
CA ALA A 287 -11.59 -16.16 -15.43
C ALA A 287 -11.13 -14.83 -14.82
N THR A 288 -11.71 -14.43 -13.68
CA THR A 288 -11.41 -13.14 -13.05
C THR A 288 -11.34 -13.21 -11.52
N MET A 289 -10.52 -12.35 -10.93
CA MET A 289 -10.47 -12.06 -9.49
C MET A 289 -10.22 -10.57 -9.26
N VAL A 290 -11.00 -9.95 -8.39
CA VAL A 290 -10.85 -8.53 -8.00
C VAL A 290 -9.79 -8.43 -6.91
N LEU A 291 -8.59 -7.96 -7.27
CA LEU A 291 -7.40 -7.96 -6.41
C LEU A 291 -6.43 -6.82 -6.80
N GLY A 292 -5.51 -6.50 -5.92
CA GLY A 292 -4.41 -5.57 -6.21
C GLY A 292 -3.33 -6.18 -7.12
N ALA A 293 -2.51 -5.33 -7.73
CA ALA A 293 -1.45 -5.72 -8.67
C ALA A 293 -0.42 -6.71 -8.09
N TRP A 294 -0.22 -6.70 -6.78
CA TRP A 294 0.65 -7.65 -6.06
C TRP A 294 0.29 -9.13 -6.29
N ALA A 295 -0.98 -9.41 -6.66
CA ALA A 295 -1.44 -10.78 -6.91
C ALA A 295 -1.02 -11.29 -8.29
N VAL A 296 -0.82 -10.41 -9.27
CA VAL A 296 -0.53 -10.77 -10.68
C VAL A 296 0.69 -11.67 -10.79
N THR A 297 1.82 -11.24 -10.21
CA THR A 297 3.08 -12.01 -10.25
C THR A 297 2.93 -13.37 -9.57
N GLN A 298 2.18 -13.46 -8.47
CA GLN A 298 1.93 -14.75 -7.80
C GLN A 298 1.14 -15.71 -8.70
N MET A 299 0.17 -15.20 -9.44
CA MET A 299 -0.64 -16.01 -10.37
C MET A 299 0.14 -16.40 -11.62
N GLN A 300 0.99 -15.51 -12.13
CA GLN A 300 1.92 -15.83 -13.22
C GLN A 300 2.88 -16.96 -12.86
N GLN A 301 3.39 -16.97 -11.62
CA GLN A 301 4.32 -17.98 -11.12
C GLN A 301 3.66 -19.31 -10.69
N ALA A 302 2.33 -19.35 -10.61
CA ALA A 302 1.59 -20.50 -10.09
C ALA A 302 1.36 -21.63 -11.11
N GLY A 303 1.88 -21.50 -12.34
CA GLY A 303 1.74 -22.51 -13.40
C GLY A 303 2.49 -22.15 -14.68
N ASP A 304 2.24 -22.88 -15.74
CA ASP A 304 2.98 -22.76 -17.00
C ASP A 304 2.41 -21.67 -17.94
N ASN A 305 1.28 -21.04 -17.58
CA ASN A 305 0.56 -20.10 -18.46
C ASN A 305 0.68 -18.64 -17.98
N ALA A 306 1.89 -18.22 -17.62
CA ALA A 306 2.15 -16.87 -17.12
C ALA A 306 1.65 -15.76 -18.06
N ASP A 307 1.79 -15.95 -19.37
CA ASP A 307 1.39 -14.99 -20.41
C ASP A 307 -0.13 -14.83 -20.54
N ASP A 308 -0.90 -15.80 -20.05
CA ASP A 308 -2.37 -15.74 -20.04
C ASP A 308 -2.90 -14.89 -18.88
N ILE A 309 -2.07 -14.54 -17.90
CA ILE A 309 -2.48 -13.69 -16.80
C ILE A 309 -2.35 -12.22 -17.18
N GLY A 310 -3.48 -11.53 -17.23
CA GLY A 310 -3.61 -10.10 -17.45
C GLY A 310 -4.08 -9.37 -16.20
N TYR A 311 -3.97 -8.04 -16.24
CA TYR A 311 -4.44 -7.15 -15.20
C TYR A 311 -5.17 -5.97 -15.83
N MET A 312 -6.48 -5.87 -15.64
CA MET A 312 -7.30 -4.82 -16.25
C MET A 312 -7.79 -3.81 -15.22
N PRO A 313 -8.09 -2.56 -15.65
CA PRO A 313 -8.71 -1.56 -14.80
C PRO A 313 -10.05 -2.06 -14.24
N PHE A 314 -10.42 -1.56 -13.05
CA PHE A 314 -11.73 -1.86 -12.50
C PHE A 314 -12.83 -1.28 -13.42
N PRO A 315 -13.89 -2.04 -13.73
CA PRO A 315 -14.84 -1.71 -14.77
C PRO A 315 -15.85 -0.61 -14.34
N ILE A 316 -15.34 0.58 -14.09
CA ILE A 316 -16.12 1.80 -13.87
C ILE A 316 -15.52 2.93 -14.70
N SER A 317 -16.39 3.66 -15.42
CA SER A 317 -16.00 4.84 -16.19
C SER A 317 -16.76 6.07 -15.75
N ILE A 318 -16.04 7.16 -15.57
CA ILE A 318 -16.61 8.47 -15.28
C ILE A 318 -16.55 9.33 -16.54
N LYS A 319 -17.69 9.56 -17.17
CA LYS A 319 -17.78 10.30 -18.44
C LYS A 319 -16.87 9.71 -19.54
N GLY A 320 -16.81 8.39 -19.62
CA GLY A 320 -16.03 7.65 -20.62
C GLY A 320 -14.52 7.58 -20.35
N LYS A 321 -14.07 7.88 -19.12
CA LYS A 321 -12.68 7.73 -18.67
C LYS A 321 -12.60 6.83 -17.46
N GLN A 322 -11.61 5.95 -17.44
CA GLN A 322 -11.32 5.12 -16.28
C GLN A 322 -10.25 5.78 -15.41
N TYR A 323 -10.38 5.59 -14.12
CA TYR A 323 -9.46 6.07 -13.09
C TYR A 323 -9.03 4.91 -12.20
N ALA A 324 -7.86 5.04 -11.61
CA ALA A 324 -7.40 4.09 -10.60
C ALA A 324 -6.69 4.84 -9.47
N SER A 325 -7.08 4.56 -8.23
CA SER A 325 -6.37 5.07 -7.06
C SER A 325 -5.00 4.40 -7.00
N MET A 326 -3.95 5.21 -6.78
CA MET A 326 -2.59 4.73 -6.63
C MET A 326 -2.13 4.92 -5.19
N GLY A 327 -1.67 3.86 -4.56
CA GLY A 327 -1.08 3.89 -3.22
C GLY A 327 0.36 3.40 -3.22
N GLY A 328 1.11 3.77 -2.18
CA GLY A 328 2.46 3.27 -1.95
C GLY A 328 2.45 1.87 -1.39
N ASN A 329 3.39 1.05 -1.84
CA ASN A 329 3.51 -0.32 -1.33
C ASN A 329 4.09 -0.32 0.09
N TYR A 330 5.36 0.02 0.24
CA TYR A 330 6.05 0.08 1.54
C TYR A 330 6.76 1.42 1.68
N SER A 331 6.34 2.28 2.60
CA SER A 331 7.04 3.53 2.85
C SER A 331 8.24 3.32 3.77
N MET A 332 9.41 3.75 3.34
CA MET A 332 10.67 3.63 4.10
C MET A 332 10.90 4.88 4.95
N GLY A 333 11.08 4.70 6.25
CA GLY A 333 11.44 5.75 7.20
C GLY A 333 12.87 5.59 7.72
N ILE A 334 13.54 6.70 8.01
CA ILE A 334 14.92 6.75 8.51
C ILE A 334 14.93 7.12 9.97
N ASN A 335 15.67 6.35 10.77
CA ASN A 335 15.71 6.46 12.22
C ASN A 335 16.32 7.78 12.68
N LYS A 336 15.54 8.56 13.42
CA LYS A 336 15.96 9.84 14.02
C LYS A 336 17.09 9.68 15.03
N LYS A 337 17.26 8.47 15.61
CA LYS A 337 18.29 8.15 16.60
C LYS A 337 19.59 7.63 16.00
N SER A 338 19.65 7.39 14.69
CA SER A 338 20.88 7.01 14.00
C SER A 338 21.88 8.16 14.00
N SER A 339 23.18 7.86 13.83
CA SER A 339 24.20 8.88 13.62
C SER A 339 23.94 9.67 12.33
N LYS A 340 24.45 10.90 12.22
CA LYS A 340 24.26 11.71 11.00
C LYS A 340 24.75 11.00 9.76
N ASP A 341 25.93 10.37 9.81
CA ASP A 341 26.48 9.61 8.68
C ASP A 341 25.57 8.45 8.28
N ASN A 342 24.95 7.75 9.25
CA ASN A 342 24.00 6.69 8.96
C ASN A 342 22.68 7.24 8.41
N GLN A 343 22.20 8.40 8.91
CA GLN A 343 20.98 9.05 8.37
C GLN A 343 21.20 9.46 6.90
N GLU A 344 22.34 10.07 6.58
CA GLU A 344 22.71 10.47 5.21
C GLU A 344 22.89 9.27 4.29
N ALA A 345 23.61 8.25 4.74
CA ALA A 345 23.78 7.00 4.01
C ALA A 345 22.44 6.30 3.74
N ALA A 346 21.55 6.29 4.73
CA ALA A 346 20.20 5.74 4.61
C ALA A 346 19.36 6.51 3.57
N MET A 347 19.41 7.84 3.59
CA MET A 347 18.66 8.68 2.65
C MET A 347 19.18 8.49 1.21
N ILE A 348 20.51 8.37 1.03
CA ILE A 348 21.12 8.07 -0.27
C ILE A 348 20.69 6.68 -0.77
N PHE A 349 20.68 5.67 0.11
CA PHE A 349 20.25 4.32 -0.25
C PHE A 349 18.77 4.29 -0.66
N VAL A 350 17.89 4.94 0.11
CA VAL A 350 16.46 5.04 -0.22
C VAL A 350 16.25 5.70 -1.57
N LYS A 351 16.92 6.85 -1.82
CA LYS A 351 16.80 7.55 -3.10
C LYS A 351 17.29 6.68 -4.26
N TRP A 352 18.43 6.01 -4.11
CA TRP A 352 18.95 5.11 -5.13
C TRP A 352 18.00 3.93 -5.39
N LEU A 353 17.46 3.32 -4.32
CA LEU A 353 16.54 2.18 -4.43
C LEU A 353 15.30 2.55 -5.22
N THR A 354 14.74 3.74 -4.99
CA THR A 354 13.48 4.19 -5.60
C THR A 354 13.66 4.80 -6.99
N GLU A 355 14.79 5.43 -7.30
CA GLU A 355 14.96 6.19 -8.55
C GLU A 355 15.88 5.54 -9.59
N GLU A 356 16.89 4.73 -9.19
CA GLU A 356 17.92 4.22 -10.12
C GLU A 356 18.12 2.70 -10.08
N SER A 357 17.63 2.01 -9.04
CA SER A 357 17.86 0.57 -8.89
C SER A 357 17.05 -0.30 -9.86
N GLY A 358 15.97 0.25 -10.41
CA GLY A 358 14.94 -0.47 -11.15
C GLY A 358 14.00 -1.30 -10.25
N TYR A 359 14.01 -1.05 -8.92
CA TYR A 359 13.23 -1.83 -7.96
C TYR A 359 11.75 -1.90 -8.36
N ALA A 360 11.10 -0.76 -8.58
CA ALA A 360 9.68 -0.73 -8.93
C ALA A 360 9.37 -1.62 -10.15
N MET A 361 10.09 -1.43 -11.25
CA MET A 361 9.89 -2.20 -12.48
C MET A 361 10.14 -3.71 -12.30
N ASN A 362 11.18 -4.07 -11.54
CA ASN A 362 11.52 -5.47 -11.29
C ASN A 362 10.50 -6.18 -10.40
N GLU A 363 9.86 -5.44 -9.48
CA GLU A 363 8.85 -5.97 -8.57
C GLU A 363 7.40 -5.79 -9.09
N GLY A 364 7.25 -5.29 -10.33
CA GLY A 364 5.94 -5.06 -10.94
C GLY A 364 5.18 -3.87 -10.35
N GLY A 365 5.90 -2.95 -9.69
CA GLY A 365 5.33 -1.73 -9.13
C GLY A 365 5.48 -0.52 -10.06
N ILE A 366 4.68 0.51 -9.81
CA ILE A 366 4.72 1.78 -10.55
C ILE A 366 5.87 2.63 -10.02
N PRO A 367 6.81 3.10 -10.86
CA PRO A 367 7.88 4.00 -10.42
C PRO A 367 7.33 5.28 -9.80
N ILE A 368 7.85 5.62 -8.62
CA ILE A 368 7.39 6.81 -7.88
C ILE A 368 8.17 8.09 -8.21
N LYS A 369 9.31 7.99 -8.89
CA LYS A 369 10.06 9.17 -9.32
C LYS A 369 9.15 10.11 -10.12
N TYR A 370 9.13 11.39 -9.75
CA TYR A 370 8.29 12.36 -10.44
C TYR A 370 8.72 12.51 -11.90
N GLY A 371 7.75 12.51 -12.82
CA GLY A 371 8.00 12.56 -14.26
C GLY A 371 8.33 11.22 -14.92
N GLU A 372 8.51 10.13 -14.15
CA GLU A 372 8.63 8.79 -14.71
C GLU A 372 7.25 8.28 -15.16
N THR A 373 7.17 7.85 -16.42
CA THR A 373 5.92 7.40 -17.07
C THR A 373 5.94 5.94 -17.49
N ASP A 374 7.11 5.31 -17.48
CA ASP A 374 7.22 3.90 -17.83
C ASP A 374 6.51 3.03 -16.79
N LEU A 375 5.75 2.05 -17.27
CA LEU A 375 5.00 1.13 -16.43
C LEU A 375 5.47 -0.30 -16.66
N PRO A 376 5.46 -1.17 -15.63
CA PRO A 376 5.64 -2.60 -15.82
C PRO A 376 4.61 -3.18 -16.79
N SER A 377 4.99 -4.26 -17.49
CA SER A 377 4.12 -4.92 -18.48
C SER A 377 2.77 -5.41 -17.92
N ILE A 378 2.69 -5.64 -16.58
CA ILE A 378 1.42 -5.99 -15.93
C ILE A 378 0.35 -4.89 -16.06
N TYR A 379 0.75 -3.63 -16.32
CA TYR A 379 -0.15 -2.49 -16.52
C TYR A 379 -0.38 -2.16 -18.01
N GLU A 380 -0.15 -3.09 -18.93
CA GLU A 380 -0.34 -2.84 -20.38
C GLU A 380 -1.76 -2.36 -20.72
N ASP A 381 -2.77 -2.83 -19.97
CA ASP A 381 -4.17 -2.46 -20.13
C ASP A 381 -4.55 -1.14 -19.39
N PHE A 382 -3.61 -0.53 -18.66
CA PHE A 382 -3.83 0.74 -17.95
C PHE A 382 -3.31 1.97 -18.70
N LYS A 383 -2.86 1.85 -19.93
CA LYS A 383 -2.24 2.95 -20.70
C LYS A 383 -3.11 4.20 -20.84
N ASP A 384 -4.45 4.02 -20.86
CA ASP A 384 -5.43 5.10 -21.01
C ASP A 384 -6.14 5.45 -19.69
N VAL A 385 -5.69 4.84 -18.55
CA VAL A 385 -6.24 5.05 -17.23
C VAL A 385 -5.51 6.18 -16.52
N THR A 386 -6.25 7.09 -15.90
CA THR A 386 -5.68 8.12 -15.04
C THR A 386 -5.39 7.50 -13.67
N MET A 387 -4.11 7.32 -13.34
CA MET A 387 -3.66 6.77 -12.06
C MET A 387 -3.15 7.91 -11.18
N GLU A 388 -3.86 8.19 -10.10
CA GLU A 388 -3.52 9.26 -9.16
C GLU A 388 -3.74 8.80 -7.71
N PRO A 389 -2.92 9.28 -6.76
CA PRO A 389 -3.16 9.02 -5.35
C PRO A 389 -4.42 9.77 -4.89
N ASP A 390 -5.11 9.20 -3.90
CA ASP A 390 -6.13 9.94 -3.16
C ASP A 390 -5.47 11.14 -2.45
N ALA A 391 -6.14 12.30 -2.47
CA ALA A 391 -5.66 13.49 -1.79
C ALA A 391 -5.69 13.30 -0.26
N ASP A 392 -4.81 14.00 0.45
CA ASP A 392 -4.81 13.98 1.92
C ASP A 392 -6.12 14.53 2.50
N SER A 393 -6.39 14.21 3.77
CA SER A 393 -7.46 14.82 4.56
C SER A 393 -7.33 16.35 4.60
N LEU A 394 -8.41 17.05 4.88
CA LEU A 394 -8.37 18.49 5.13
C LEU A 394 -7.61 18.77 6.43
N GLU A 395 -6.97 19.94 6.51
CA GLU A 395 -6.29 20.41 7.71
C GLU A 395 -7.27 20.49 8.89
N GLY A 396 -6.92 19.81 9.98
CA GLY A 396 -7.75 19.67 11.18
C GLY A 396 -8.82 18.60 11.10
N GLU A 397 -8.87 17.80 10.02
CA GLU A 397 -9.79 16.68 9.84
C GLU A 397 -9.01 15.35 9.58
N GLU A 398 -7.74 15.27 10.00
CA GLU A 398 -6.85 14.15 9.67
C GLU A 398 -7.34 12.81 10.23
N ASP A 399 -8.00 12.83 11.38
CA ASP A 399 -8.50 11.65 12.07
C ASP A 399 -10.01 11.41 11.83
N LEU A 400 -10.74 12.38 11.31
CA LEU A 400 -12.20 12.35 11.19
C LEU A 400 -12.73 11.15 10.41
N PHE A 401 -12.08 10.79 9.29
CA PHE A 401 -12.46 9.59 8.55
C PHE A 401 -12.29 8.33 9.40
N THR A 402 -11.21 8.22 10.15
CA THR A 402 -10.93 7.05 11.00
C THR A 402 -11.95 6.93 12.12
N GLU A 403 -12.35 8.04 12.73
CA GLU A 403 -13.37 8.11 13.79
C GLU A 403 -14.73 7.65 13.26
N VAL A 404 -15.26 8.31 12.23
CA VAL A 404 -16.56 7.94 11.62
C VAL A 404 -16.57 6.51 11.10
N ASN A 405 -15.47 6.05 10.48
CA ASN A 405 -15.34 4.69 9.97
C ASN A 405 -15.35 3.64 11.08
N SER A 406 -14.73 3.95 12.22
CA SER A 406 -14.73 3.09 13.40
C SER A 406 -16.11 3.05 14.06
N ASP A 407 -16.71 4.21 14.30
CA ASP A 407 -17.98 4.33 15.03
C ASP A 407 -19.18 3.83 14.21
N SER A 408 -19.09 3.88 12.87
CA SER A 408 -20.05 3.22 11.98
C SER A 408 -19.93 1.69 11.94
N GLU A 409 -18.84 1.12 12.48
CA GLU A 409 -18.50 -0.31 12.40
C GLU A 409 -18.34 -0.82 10.95
N LEU A 410 -18.23 0.07 9.95
CA LEU A 410 -18.08 -0.35 8.56
C LEU A 410 -16.65 -0.83 8.23
N GLY A 411 -15.63 -0.29 8.88
CA GLY A 411 -14.25 -0.74 8.76
C GLY A 411 -13.68 -0.63 7.35
N ILE A 412 -14.06 0.40 6.59
CA ILE A 412 -13.61 0.64 5.20
C ILE A 412 -12.09 0.72 5.16
N ASN A 413 -11.46 -0.02 4.24
CA ASN A 413 -10.01 -0.14 4.10
C ASN A 413 -9.24 -0.60 5.37
N SER A 414 -9.93 -1.14 6.37
CA SER A 414 -9.31 -1.63 7.61
C SER A 414 -9.77 -3.04 7.99
N ASN A 415 -10.97 -3.16 8.55
CA ASN A 415 -11.52 -4.41 9.04
C ASN A 415 -12.86 -4.78 8.38
N GLY A 416 -13.14 -4.25 7.18
CA GLY A 416 -14.39 -4.42 6.45
C GLY A 416 -14.63 -5.81 5.85
N ASN A 417 -13.73 -6.77 6.04
CA ASN A 417 -13.82 -8.10 5.42
C ASN A 417 -15.20 -8.75 5.64
N LYS A 418 -15.67 -8.82 6.88
CA LYS A 418 -16.98 -9.41 7.23
C LYS A 418 -18.15 -8.65 6.63
N ARG A 419 -18.05 -7.33 6.53
CA ARG A 419 -19.08 -6.48 5.93
C ARG A 419 -19.24 -6.79 4.44
N VAL A 420 -18.13 -6.93 3.72
CA VAL A 420 -18.14 -7.27 2.30
C VAL A 420 -18.50 -8.75 2.10
N GLN A 421 -18.06 -9.66 2.98
CA GLN A 421 -18.51 -11.06 2.98
C GLN A 421 -20.03 -11.17 3.09
N ALA A 422 -20.68 -10.32 3.90
CA ALA A 422 -22.15 -10.32 4.05
C ALA A 422 -22.89 -10.00 2.73
N ILE A 423 -22.27 -9.24 1.80
CA ILE A 423 -22.84 -9.05 0.45
C ILE A 423 -22.97 -10.39 -0.26
N VAL A 424 -21.91 -11.20 -0.24
CA VAL A 424 -21.89 -12.54 -0.87
C VAL A 424 -22.93 -13.44 -0.22
N GLU A 425 -22.99 -13.47 1.11
CA GLU A 425 -23.96 -14.29 1.87
C GLU A 425 -25.39 -13.92 1.54
N HIS A 426 -25.74 -12.64 1.57
CA HIS A 426 -27.09 -12.17 1.27
C HIS A 426 -27.48 -12.40 -0.19
N ALA A 427 -26.55 -12.18 -1.14
CA ALA A 427 -26.80 -12.44 -2.55
C ALA A 427 -27.04 -13.94 -2.83
N ALA A 428 -26.22 -14.83 -2.24
CA ALA A 428 -26.36 -16.28 -2.41
C ALA A 428 -27.64 -16.81 -1.75
N ASN A 429 -27.98 -16.34 -0.54
CA ASN A 429 -29.17 -16.77 0.20
C ASN A 429 -30.47 -16.09 -0.29
N LYS A 430 -30.36 -14.99 -1.04
CA LYS A 430 -31.50 -14.19 -1.53
C LYS A 430 -32.42 -13.71 -0.40
N ASP A 431 -31.86 -13.43 0.78
CA ASP A 431 -32.60 -13.10 2.00
C ASP A 431 -32.64 -11.59 2.28
N LYS A 432 -31.75 -10.80 1.63
CA LYS A 432 -31.72 -9.33 1.75
C LYS A 432 -31.37 -8.70 0.40
N SER A 433 -32.12 -7.66 0.01
CA SER A 433 -31.81 -6.94 -1.23
C SER A 433 -30.53 -6.11 -1.09
N PHE A 434 -29.87 -5.85 -2.23
CA PHE A 434 -28.68 -4.98 -2.24
C PHE A 434 -29.00 -3.57 -1.72
N ASP A 435 -30.15 -3.01 -2.11
CA ASP A 435 -30.59 -1.69 -1.65
C ASP A 435 -30.79 -1.63 -0.13
N ASP A 436 -31.30 -2.70 0.48
CA ASP A 436 -31.45 -2.77 1.93
C ASP A 436 -30.10 -2.86 2.64
N ILE A 437 -29.11 -3.57 2.07
CA ILE A 437 -27.75 -3.61 2.59
C ILE A 437 -27.13 -2.21 2.55
N MET A 438 -27.21 -1.54 1.41
CA MET A 438 -26.66 -0.19 1.24
C MET A 438 -27.36 0.85 2.11
N LYS A 439 -28.67 0.67 2.31
CA LYS A 439 -29.43 1.51 3.24
C LYS A 439 -28.92 1.37 4.67
N ASP A 440 -28.71 0.15 5.15
CA ASP A 440 -28.21 -0.08 6.51
C ASP A 440 -26.81 0.53 6.70
N TRP A 441 -25.94 0.42 5.68
CA TRP A 441 -24.62 1.06 5.73
C TRP A 441 -24.70 2.58 5.73
N ASN A 442 -25.60 3.17 4.95
CA ASN A 442 -25.83 4.62 4.98
C ASN A 442 -26.37 5.09 6.33
N ASP A 443 -27.29 4.32 6.94
CA ASP A 443 -27.85 4.66 8.25
C ASP A 443 -26.77 4.59 9.35
N ALA A 444 -25.93 3.57 9.34
CA ALA A 444 -24.81 3.42 10.27
C ALA A 444 -23.77 4.55 10.09
N TRP A 445 -23.38 4.84 8.83
CA TRP A 445 -22.45 5.90 8.50
C TRP A 445 -22.94 7.28 8.95
N TYR A 446 -24.20 7.61 8.62
CA TYR A 446 -24.74 8.92 8.98
C TYR A 446 -24.91 9.09 10.49
N LYS A 447 -25.23 8.01 11.21
CA LYS A 447 -25.26 8.03 12.67
C LYS A 447 -23.87 8.35 13.24
N ALA A 448 -22.83 7.66 12.79
CA ALA A 448 -21.46 7.91 13.21
C ALA A 448 -21.02 9.35 12.89
N MET A 449 -21.32 9.87 11.66
CA MET A 449 -21.07 11.27 11.35
C MET A 449 -21.70 12.25 12.35
N GLN A 450 -22.90 11.96 12.88
CA GLN A 450 -23.56 12.79 13.86
C GLN A 450 -22.92 12.68 15.26
N ASP A 451 -22.47 11.48 15.61
CA ASP A 451 -21.82 11.22 16.90
C ASP A 451 -20.41 11.87 16.95
N ASP A 452 -19.73 11.97 15.81
CA ASP A 452 -18.39 12.57 15.65
C ASP A 452 -18.40 14.04 15.16
N ASP A 453 -19.57 14.70 15.22
CA ASP A 453 -19.73 16.10 14.79
C ASP A 453 -19.30 16.37 13.32
N ALA A 454 -19.26 15.34 12.47
CA ALA A 454 -18.93 15.49 11.06
C ALA A 454 -20.08 16.17 10.30
N GLU A 455 -19.80 17.36 9.74
CA GLU A 455 -20.79 18.13 8.99
C GLU A 455 -21.14 17.43 7.66
N ALA A 456 -22.42 17.15 7.41
CA ALA A 456 -22.90 16.65 6.13
C ALA A 456 -22.92 17.79 5.09
N LYS A 457 -22.04 17.71 4.10
CA LYS A 457 -21.88 18.71 3.02
C LYS A 457 -22.38 18.19 1.66
N TYR A 458 -22.45 16.86 1.49
CA TYR A 458 -22.81 16.20 0.24
C TYR A 458 -23.91 15.15 0.39
#